data_a2caa4fa5b807328a6080f9be09bb10e
#
_entry.id   a2caa4fa5b807328a6080f9be09bb10e
#
_cell.length_a   1.000
_cell.length_b   1.000
_cell.length_c   1.000
_cell.angle_alpha   90.00
_cell.angle_beta   90.00
_cell.angle_gamma   90.00
#
_symmetry.space_group_name_H-M   'P 1'
#
loop_
_entity.id
_entity.type
_entity.pdbx_description
1 polymer ?
#
loop_
_entity_poly.entity_id
_entity_poly.type
_entity_poly.pdbx_seq_one_letter_code
_entity_poly.pdbx_strand_id
1 'polypeptide(L)'
;VLDLERRIVSLKKQEAKERAKRNASASNQLKELQNVLQNRQLVLRRLMDGMLWVLIWPHRWVLRRLRLEGGIKRIDPIETEPLLESIAREHSKPDETFFLICDLTTVAQLGDLIIAQWNPDRNAMKIVVAELKVGRKNVLLSKRLHNPEAPDVDVAISKICQELGSNAAQQAARIARQERRLKDFIHVIAEVAPVGWTGREAFY
;
A
#
# COMPACT_ATOMS: atom_id res chain seq x y z
N VAL A 1 6.72 6.78 11.57
CA VAL A 1 7.32 5.84 10.59
C VAL A 1 7.95 6.59 9.43
N LEU A 2 7.25 7.53 8.77
CA LEU A 2 7.79 8.31 7.64
C LEU A 2 9.04 9.12 8.02
N ASP A 3 9.04 9.78 9.17
CA ASP A 3 10.19 10.53 9.64
C ASP A 3 11.42 9.63 9.84
N LEU A 4 11.22 8.42 10.37
CA LEU A 4 12.29 7.42 10.49
C LEU A 4 12.85 7.03 9.11
N GLU A 5 11.98 6.83 8.10
CA GLU A 5 12.44 6.51 6.74
C GLU A 5 13.26 7.65 6.13
N ARG A 6 12.82 8.91 6.27
CA ARG A 6 13.59 10.08 5.83
C ARG A 6 14.97 10.14 6.47
N ARG A 7 15.05 9.89 7.79
CA ARG A 7 16.32 9.84 8.53
C ARG A 7 17.21 8.70 8.06
N ILE A 8 16.67 7.49 7.86
CA ILE A 8 17.40 6.35 7.32
C ILE A 8 17.99 6.67 5.95
N VAL A 9 17.21 7.27 5.05
CA VAL A 9 17.68 7.68 3.71
C VAL A 9 18.81 8.71 3.81
N SER A 10 18.68 9.70 4.70
CA SER A 10 19.71 10.70 4.94
C SER A 10 21.01 10.06 5.44
N LEU A 11 20.92 9.17 6.43
CA LEU A 11 22.08 8.46 6.99
C LEU A 11 22.77 7.56 5.96
N LYS A 12 22.00 6.90 5.06
CA LYS A 12 22.60 6.12 3.95
C LYS A 12 23.42 6.99 3.02
N LYS A 13 22.96 8.20 2.70
CA LYS A 13 23.70 9.15 1.87
C LYS A 13 24.98 9.63 2.56
N GLN A 14 24.93 9.87 3.88
CA GLN A 14 26.09 10.28 4.67
C GLN A 14 27.11 9.14 4.77
N GLU A 15 26.65 7.92 5.06
CA GLU A 15 27.50 6.73 5.13
C GLU A 15 28.24 6.48 3.81
N ALA A 16 27.55 6.61 2.67
CA ALA A 16 28.18 6.48 1.36
C ALA A 16 29.28 7.52 1.14
N LYS A 17 29.10 8.77 1.61
CA LYS A 17 30.12 9.82 1.53
C LYS A 17 31.34 9.49 2.41
N GLU A 18 31.15 9.03 3.65
CA GLU A 18 32.24 8.66 4.57
C GLU A 18 33.00 7.43 4.06
N ARG A 19 32.31 6.47 3.46
CA ARG A 19 32.93 5.33 2.79
C ARG A 19 33.81 5.76 1.61
N ALA A 20 33.35 6.71 0.79
CA ALA A 20 34.13 7.27 -0.30
C ALA A 20 35.41 7.99 0.18
N LYS A 21 35.37 8.61 1.37
CA LYS A 21 36.56 9.22 2.05
C LYS A 21 37.44 8.19 2.76
N ARG A 22 37.11 6.89 2.69
CA ARG A 22 37.78 5.80 3.42
C ARG A 22 37.75 5.96 4.96
N ASN A 23 36.77 6.68 5.51
CA ASN A 23 36.58 6.86 6.93
C ASN A 23 35.75 5.69 7.52
N ALA A 24 36.42 4.58 7.82
CA ALA A 24 35.77 3.36 8.26
C ALA A 24 35.04 3.52 9.62
N SER A 25 35.60 4.29 10.55
CA SER A 25 34.99 4.52 11.86
C SER A 25 33.65 5.25 11.75
N ALA A 26 33.62 6.38 11.05
CA ALA A 26 32.39 7.15 10.83
C ALA A 26 31.36 6.36 10.01
N SER A 27 31.79 5.59 9.01
CA SER A 27 30.90 4.73 8.23
C SER A 27 30.23 3.66 9.11
N ASN A 28 30.97 3.03 10.04
CA ASN A 28 30.42 2.03 10.94
C ASN A 28 29.42 2.63 11.94
N GLN A 29 29.73 3.78 12.54
CA GLN A 29 28.80 4.49 13.43
C GLN A 29 27.47 4.85 12.72
N LEU A 30 27.55 5.33 11.48
CA LEU A 30 26.35 5.64 10.69
C LEU A 30 25.53 4.39 10.37
N LYS A 31 26.18 3.24 10.11
CA LYS A 31 25.53 1.95 9.94
C LYS A 31 24.80 1.49 11.20
N GLU A 32 25.43 1.58 12.35
CA GLU A 32 24.79 1.24 13.63
C GLU A 32 23.56 2.09 13.88
N LEU A 33 23.64 3.40 13.64
CA LEU A 33 22.50 4.29 13.78
C LEU A 33 21.37 3.94 12.79
N GLN A 34 21.70 3.58 11.54
CA GLN A 34 20.72 3.09 10.58
C GLN A 34 20.01 1.84 11.10
N ASN A 35 20.75 0.87 11.65
CA ASN A 35 20.18 -0.36 12.21
C ASN A 35 19.21 -0.06 13.36
N VAL A 36 19.58 0.86 14.26
CA VAL A 36 18.69 1.28 15.36
C VAL A 36 17.40 1.88 14.84
N LEU A 37 17.46 2.77 13.83
CA LEU A 37 16.27 3.39 13.25
C LEU A 37 15.40 2.38 12.47
N GLN A 38 16.03 1.44 11.77
CA GLN A 38 15.31 0.35 11.09
C GLN A 38 14.58 -0.56 12.10
N ASN A 39 15.20 -0.89 13.21
CA ASN A 39 14.56 -1.67 14.27
C ASN A 39 13.37 -0.92 14.89
N ARG A 40 13.51 0.38 15.15
CA ARG A 40 12.39 1.23 15.60
C ARG A 40 11.25 1.26 14.59
N GLN A 41 11.57 1.38 13.32
CA GLN A 41 10.57 1.35 12.25
C GLN A 41 9.84 0.00 12.21
N LEU A 42 10.57 -1.11 12.36
CA LEU A 42 9.99 -2.45 12.41
C LEU A 42 9.04 -2.63 13.60
N VAL A 43 9.41 -2.12 14.79
CA VAL A 43 8.53 -2.15 15.96
C VAL A 43 7.23 -1.41 15.71
N LEU A 44 7.30 -0.21 15.13
CA LEU A 44 6.10 0.57 14.81
C LEU A 44 5.22 -0.16 13.78
N ARG A 45 5.81 -0.80 12.76
CA ARG A 45 5.06 -1.62 11.79
C ARG A 45 4.37 -2.81 12.46
N ARG A 46 5.02 -3.48 13.41
CA ARG A 46 4.41 -4.57 14.18
C ARG A 46 3.25 -4.11 15.06
N LEU A 47 3.29 -2.88 15.58
CA LEU A 47 2.14 -2.29 16.25
C LEU A 47 0.96 -2.11 15.28
N MET A 48 1.24 -1.63 14.05
CA MET A 48 0.20 -1.54 13.01
C MET A 48 -0.34 -2.92 12.61
N ASP A 49 0.52 -3.95 12.56
CA ASP A 49 0.08 -5.34 12.37
C ASP A 49 -0.85 -5.79 13.50
N GLY A 50 -0.56 -5.44 14.74
CA GLY A 50 -1.41 -5.72 15.88
C GLY A 50 -2.79 -5.06 15.75
N MET A 51 -2.84 -3.80 15.33
CA MET A 51 -4.10 -3.11 15.04
C MET A 51 -4.89 -3.80 13.93
N LEU A 52 -4.22 -4.17 12.84
CA LEU A 52 -4.84 -4.91 11.75
C LEU A 52 -5.40 -6.26 12.23
N TRP A 53 -4.67 -6.97 13.07
CA TRP A 53 -5.12 -8.22 13.67
C TRP A 53 -6.41 -8.03 14.47
N VAL A 54 -6.51 -6.98 15.29
CA VAL A 54 -7.72 -6.68 16.06
C VAL A 54 -8.89 -6.38 15.13
N LEU A 55 -8.67 -5.58 14.09
CA LEU A 55 -9.71 -5.21 13.12
C LEU A 55 -10.25 -6.42 12.35
N ILE A 56 -9.36 -7.36 11.97
CA ILE A 56 -9.73 -8.51 11.13
C ILE A 56 -9.91 -9.79 11.96
N TRP A 57 -9.84 -9.71 13.30
CA TRP A 57 -9.88 -10.89 14.17
C TRP A 57 -10.99 -11.91 13.86
N PRO A 58 -12.24 -11.52 13.59
CA PRO A 58 -13.29 -12.46 13.21
C PRO A 58 -13.01 -13.16 11.88
N HIS A 59 -12.14 -12.57 11.04
CA HIS A 59 -11.83 -13.00 9.68
C HIS A 59 -10.32 -13.21 9.46
N ARG A 60 -9.63 -13.73 10.47
CA ARG A 60 -8.15 -13.93 10.47
C ARG A 60 -7.61 -14.72 9.27
N TRP A 61 -8.42 -15.52 8.62
CA TRP A 61 -8.06 -16.22 7.38
C TRP A 61 -7.75 -15.24 6.22
N VAL A 62 -8.33 -14.05 6.24
CA VAL A 62 -8.10 -12.97 5.26
C VAL A 62 -6.65 -12.50 5.30
N LEU A 63 -6.02 -12.45 6.49
CA LEU A 63 -4.64 -11.98 6.64
C LEU A 63 -3.62 -12.75 5.80
N ARG A 64 -3.83 -14.06 5.65
CA ARG A 64 -2.94 -14.88 4.81
C ARG A 64 -2.97 -14.47 3.35
N ARG A 65 -4.08 -13.89 2.89
CA ARG A 65 -4.29 -13.47 1.51
C ARG A 65 -3.89 -12.02 1.25
N LEU A 66 -3.83 -11.21 2.32
CA LEU A 66 -3.29 -9.84 2.24
C LEU A 66 -1.76 -9.83 2.06
N ARG A 67 -1.08 -10.95 2.33
CA ARG A 67 0.36 -11.07 2.18
C ARG A 67 0.72 -11.42 0.75
N LEU A 68 1.57 -10.61 0.13
CA LEU A 68 2.18 -10.89 -1.17
C LEU A 68 3.54 -11.58 -0.96
N GLU A 69 3.92 -12.42 -1.92
CA GLU A 69 5.29 -12.89 -2.01
C GLU A 69 6.20 -11.72 -2.41
N GLY A 70 7.18 -11.38 -1.59
CA GLY A 70 8.12 -10.29 -1.95
C GLY A 70 8.74 -9.52 -0.79
N GLY A 71 8.42 -9.87 0.45
CA GLY A 71 8.99 -9.22 1.63
C GLY A 71 8.32 -7.88 2.00
N ILE A 72 8.89 -7.22 3.02
CA ILE A 72 8.34 -5.96 3.54
C ILE A 72 8.59 -4.85 2.52
N LYS A 73 7.52 -4.23 2.05
CA LYS A 73 7.56 -3.11 1.11
C LYS A 73 8.23 -1.90 1.76
N ARG A 74 9.11 -1.25 1.02
CA ARG A 74 9.72 0.00 1.49
C ARG A 74 8.69 1.10 1.44
N ILE A 75 8.65 1.93 2.50
CA ILE A 75 7.79 3.10 2.53
C ILE A 75 8.43 4.19 1.69
N ASP A 76 7.67 4.72 0.73
CA ASP A 76 8.04 5.95 0.02
C ASP A 76 7.34 7.14 0.69
N PRO A 77 8.09 8.04 1.36
CA PRO A 77 7.48 9.20 2.00
C PRO A 77 6.74 10.11 1.03
N ILE A 78 7.18 10.19 -0.23
CA ILE A 78 6.57 11.06 -1.26
C ILE A 78 5.19 10.53 -1.65
N GLU A 79 5.05 9.21 -1.76
CA GLU A 79 3.76 8.58 -2.10
C GLU A 79 2.82 8.50 -0.88
N THR A 80 3.38 8.28 0.31
CA THR A 80 2.58 7.99 1.51
C THR A 80 2.08 9.27 2.22
N GLU A 81 2.81 10.38 2.15
CA GLU A 81 2.46 11.63 2.85
C GLU A 81 1.15 12.27 2.35
N PRO A 82 0.89 12.40 1.03
CA PRO A 82 -0.38 12.91 0.54
C PRO A 82 -1.58 12.05 0.94
N LEU A 83 -1.36 10.73 1.06
CA LEU A 83 -2.36 9.79 1.52
C LEU A 83 -2.70 10.02 3.00
N LEU A 84 -1.70 10.21 3.87
CA LEU A 84 -1.91 10.55 5.28
C LEU A 84 -2.68 11.86 5.45
N GLU A 85 -2.34 12.88 4.67
CA GLU A 85 -3.05 14.16 4.67
C GLU A 85 -4.51 14.02 4.23
N SER A 86 -4.76 13.19 3.24
CA SER A 86 -6.12 12.91 2.76
C SER A 86 -6.93 12.19 3.82
N ILE A 87 -6.35 11.16 4.46
CA ILE A 87 -6.97 10.43 5.57
C ILE A 87 -7.25 11.37 6.75
N ALA A 88 -6.29 12.22 7.13
CA ALA A 88 -6.47 13.16 8.24
C ALA A 88 -7.61 14.15 7.99
N ARG A 89 -7.82 14.57 6.75
CA ARG A 89 -8.96 15.41 6.36
C ARG A 89 -10.30 14.70 6.47
N GLU A 90 -10.36 13.45 6.04
CA GLU A 90 -11.58 12.63 6.15
C GLU A 90 -11.88 12.27 7.61
N HIS A 91 -10.85 12.03 8.42
CA HIS A 91 -10.99 11.70 9.85
C HIS A 91 -11.44 12.85 10.73
N SER A 92 -11.47 14.09 10.22
CA SER A 92 -12.04 15.21 10.97
C SER A 92 -13.57 15.14 11.11
N LYS A 93 -14.21 14.17 10.46
CA LYS A 93 -15.60 13.81 10.70
C LYS A 93 -15.63 12.70 11.76
N PRO A 94 -16.41 12.83 12.84
CA PRO A 94 -16.53 11.82 13.90
C PRO A 94 -17.33 10.62 13.41
N ASP A 95 -16.77 9.84 12.51
CA ASP A 95 -17.37 8.64 12.00
C ASP A 95 -16.56 7.41 12.49
N GLU A 96 -17.26 6.33 12.75
CA GLU A 96 -16.78 5.02 13.16
C GLU A 96 -15.92 4.34 12.07
N THR A 97 -15.09 5.15 11.38
CA THR A 97 -14.26 4.71 10.27
C THR A 97 -12.80 4.73 10.67
N PHE A 98 -12.14 3.61 10.51
CA PHE A 98 -10.73 3.44 10.76
C PHE A 98 -9.98 3.23 9.45
N PHE A 99 -8.86 3.92 9.28
CA PHE A 99 -7.99 3.83 8.10
C PHE A 99 -6.65 3.23 8.47
N LEU A 100 -6.20 2.25 7.72
CA LEU A 100 -4.89 1.62 7.87
C LEU A 100 -4.16 1.63 6.53
N ILE A 101 -3.01 2.29 6.49
CA ILE A 101 -2.13 2.28 5.32
C ILE A 101 -1.38 0.95 5.28
N CYS A 102 -1.55 0.18 4.20
CA CYS A 102 -0.95 -1.14 4.04
C CYS A 102 0.58 -1.10 4.11
N ASP A 103 1.20 -0.09 3.51
CA ASP A 103 2.67 0.07 3.53
C ASP A 103 3.25 0.31 4.94
N LEU A 104 2.43 0.70 5.92
CA LEU A 104 2.84 0.81 7.32
C LEU A 104 2.78 -0.51 8.08
N THR A 105 2.31 -1.60 7.48
CA THR A 105 2.24 -2.94 8.06
C THR A 105 3.34 -3.84 7.50
N THR A 106 3.54 -5.01 8.13
CA THR A 106 4.42 -6.06 7.58
C THR A 106 3.62 -7.18 6.92
N VAL A 107 2.32 -7.25 7.14
CA VAL A 107 1.44 -8.34 6.71
C VAL A 107 0.44 -7.95 5.64
N ALA A 108 -0.07 -6.71 5.64
CA ALA A 108 -0.98 -6.23 4.60
C ALA A 108 -0.17 -5.64 3.45
N GLN A 109 -0.04 -6.39 2.37
CA GLN A 109 0.73 -6.00 1.19
C GLN A 109 -0.16 -5.86 -0.05
N LEU A 110 -1.46 -6.13 0.09
CA LEU A 110 -2.45 -5.98 -0.95
C LEU A 110 -3.19 -4.66 -0.77
N GLY A 111 -3.25 -3.85 -1.82
CA GLY A 111 -3.80 -2.51 -1.78
C GLY A 111 -2.88 -1.50 -1.11
N ASP A 112 -3.31 -0.25 -1.07
CA ASP A 112 -2.60 0.85 -0.41
C ASP A 112 -3.25 1.20 0.93
N LEU A 113 -4.56 0.96 1.05
CA LEU A 113 -5.36 1.37 2.21
C LEU A 113 -6.39 0.29 2.58
N ILE A 114 -6.52 0.03 3.87
CA ILE A 114 -7.63 -0.71 4.46
C ILE A 114 -8.52 0.27 5.20
N ILE A 115 -9.80 0.27 4.87
CA ILE A 115 -10.82 1.09 5.50
C ILE A 115 -11.76 0.16 6.26
N ALA A 116 -11.88 0.34 7.57
CA ALA A 116 -12.82 -0.40 8.40
C ALA A 116 -13.90 0.55 8.90
N GLN A 117 -15.15 0.25 8.59
CA GLN A 117 -16.33 1.02 8.99
C GLN A 117 -17.23 0.16 9.87
N TRP A 118 -17.54 0.64 11.06
CA TRP A 118 -18.54 0.04 11.90
C TRP A 118 -19.93 0.45 11.43
N ASN A 119 -20.82 -0.53 11.27
CA ASN A 119 -22.23 -0.30 10.98
C ASN A 119 -23.04 -0.72 12.21
N PRO A 120 -23.53 0.24 13.02
CA PRO A 120 -24.26 -0.05 14.24
C PRO A 120 -25.59 -0.77 13.97
N ASP A 121 -26.28 -0.44 12.87
CA ASP A 121 -27.58 -1.02 12.52
C ASP A 121 -27.49 -2.52 12.23
N ARG A 122 -26.35 -2.97 11.71
CA ARG A 122 -26.10 -4.37 11.36
C ARG A 122 -25.21 -5.09 12.38
N ASN A 123 -24.73 -4.39 13.41
CA ASN A 123 -23.73 -4.89 14.35
C ASN A 123 -22.57 -5.57 13.62
N ALA A 124 -22.08 -4.97 12.54
CA ALA A 124 -21.12 -5.56 11.63
C ALA A 124 -20.06 -4.54 11.21
N MET A 125 -18.84 -5.01 11.00
CA MET A 125 -17.75 -4.22 10.44
C MET A 125 -17.65 -4.47 8.94
N LYS A 126 -17.66 -3.38 8.18
CA LYS A 126 -17.36 -3.40 6.74
C LYS A 126 -15.88 -3.10 6.55
N ILE A 127 -15.17 -3.96 5.84
CA ILE A 127 -13.77 -3.76 5.48
C ILE A 127 -13.66 -3.57 3.97
N VAL A 128 -13.01 -2.49 3.57
CA VAL A 128 -12.71 -2.17 2.18
C VAL A 128 -11.20 -2.13 2.01
N VAL A 129 -10.68 -2.81 1.01
CA VAL A 129 -9.28 -2.69 0.57
C VAL A 129 -9.28 -1.80 -0.66
N ALA A 130 -8.58 -0.67 -0.57
CA ALA A 130 -8.49 0.30 -1.65
C ALA A 130 -7.08 0.35 -2.24
N GLU A 131 -7.02 0.48 -3.54
CA GLU A 131 -5.80 0.77 -4.31
C GLU A 131 -5.87 2.21 -4.78
N LEU A 132 -4.87 3.01 -4.45
CA LEU A 132 -4.83 4.43 -4.76
C LEU A 132 -3.92 4.70 -5.95
N LYS A 133 -4.43 5.37 -6.94
CA LYS A 133 -3.65 5.76 -8.13
C LYS A 133 -3.18 7.19 -7.97
N VAL A 134 -2.00 7.37 -7.39
CA VAL A 134 -1.38 8.67 -7.18
C VAL A 134 -0.60 9.12 -8.41
N GLY A 135 -0.75 10.41 -8.78
CA GLY A 135 -0.06 11.04 -9.90
C GLY A 135 -0.79 10.93 -11.22
N ARG A 136 -0.75 12.03 -12.00
CA ARG A 136 -1.47 12.18 -13.28
C ARG A 136 -1.23 11.04 -14.26
N LYS A 137 0.00 10.50 -14.30
CA LYS A 137 0.36 9.39 -15.21
C LYS A 137 -0.37 8.10 -14.84
N ASN A 138 -0.39 7.72 -13.56
CA ASN A 138 -1.05 6.50 -13.10
C ASN A 138 -2.56 6.59 -13.27
N VAL A 139 -3.16 7.75 -12.97
CA VAL A 139 -4.58 7.99 -13.19
C VAL A 139 -4.94 7.90 -14.68
N LEU A 140 -4.11 8.46 -15.56
CA LEU A 140 -4.31 8.38 -17.00
C LEU A 140 -4.21 6.92 -17.49
N LEU A 141 -3.20 6.18 -17.05
CA LEU A 141 -3.01 4.78 -17.43
C LEU A 141 -4.16 3.90 -16.93
N SER A 142 -4.61 4.09 -15.69
CA SER A 142 -5.76 3.37 -15.14
C SER A 142 -7.04 3.67 -15.96
N LYS A 143 -7.31 4.93 -16.28
CA LYS A 143 -8.45 5.29 -17.13
C LYS A 143 -8.39 4.64 -18.52
N ARG A 144 -7.20 4.52 -19.11
CA ARG A 144 -7.02 3.87 -20.43
C ARG A 144 -7.21 2.35 -20.36
N LEU A 145 -6.77 1.72 -19.26
CA LEU A 145 -7.00 0.30 -19.02
C LEU A 145 -8.48 -0.05 -18.86
N HIS A 146 -9.28 0.88 -18.34
CA HIS A 146 -10.72 0.70 -18.13
C HIS A 146 -11.57 1.32 -19.27
N ASN A 147 -10.95 1.66 -20.39
CA ASN A 147 -11.72 2.17 -21.54
C ASN A 147 -12.65 1.08 -22.07
N PRO A 148 -13.97 1.30 -22.11
CA PRO A 148 -14.94 0.33 -22.63
C PRO A 148 -14.72 -0.03 -24.10
N GLU A 149 -13.99 0.80 -24.86
CA GLU A 149 -13.62 0.52 -26.26
C GLU A 149 -12.45 -0.48 -26.39
N ALA A 150 -11.78 -0.81 -25.28
CA ALA A 150 -10.70 -1.81 -25.24
C ALA A 150 -11.18 -3.00 -24.41
N PRO A 151 -11.83 -4.00 -25.02
CA PRO A 151 -12.46 -5.11 -24.30
C PRO A 151 -11.45 -6.03 -23.60
N ASP A 152 -10.17 -5.94 -23.95
CA ASP A 152 -9.09 -6.73 -23.38
C ASP A 152 -7.97 -5.83 -22.85
N VAL A 153 -7.49 -6.17 -21.65
CA VAL A 153 -6.37 -5.49 -20.98
C VAL A 153 -5.10 -5.52 -21.83
N ASP A 154 -4.82 -6.62 -22.51
CA ASP A 154 -3.61 -6.76 -23.34
C ASP A 154 -3.69 -5.86 -24.58
N VAL A 155 -4.89 -5.69 -25.15
CA VAL A 155 -5.13 -4.73 -26.24
C VAL A 155 -4.94 -3.29 -25.74
N ALA A 156 -5.44 -2.96 -24.55
CA ALA A 156 -5.24 -1.65 -23.96
C ALA A 156 -3.75 -1.35 -23.71
N ILE A 157 -2.99 -2.32 -23.17
CA ILE A 157 -1.56 -2.21 -22.95
C ILE A 157 -0.80 -2.01 -24.27
N SER A 158 -1.19 -2.73 -25.32
CA SER A 158 -0.58 -2.59 -26.65
C SER A 158 -0.80 -1.20 -27.24
N LYS A 159 -2.00 -0.64 -27.14
CA LYS A 159 -2.30 0.75 -27.54
C LYS A 159 -1.48 1.76 -26.72
N ILE A 160 -1.38 1.57 -25.39
CA ILE A 160 -0.55 2.41 -24.52
C ILE A 160 0.91 2.35 -24.95
N CYS A 161 1.42 1.17 -25.34
CA CYS A 161 2.78 1.00 -25.83
C CYS A 161 3.02 1.81 -27.12
N GLN A 162 2.10 1.76 -28.07
CA GLN A 162 2.18 2.49 -29.33
C GLN A 162 2.15 4.01 -29.13
N GLU A 163 1.30 4.51 -28.23
CA GLU A 163 1.07 5.93 -28.04
C GLU A 163 2.05 6.59 -27.05
N LEU A 164 2.43 5.90 -26.00
CA LEU A 164 3.20 6.45 -24.87
C LEU A 164 4.54 5.75 -24.61
N GLY A 165 4.85 4.71 -25.40
CA GLY A 165 6.09 3.96 -25.33
C GLY A 165 6.12 2.83 -24.30
N SER A 166 7.19 2.03 -24.34
CA SER A 166 7.35 0.78 -23.58
C SER A 166 7.31 0.97 -22.05
N ASN A 167 7.87 2.07 -21.53
CA ASN A 167 7.84 2.37 -20.09
C ASN A 167 6.42 2.59 -19.57
N ALA A 168 5.55 3.22 -20.37
CA ALA A 168 4.15 3.42 -20.03
C ALA A 168 3.38 2.09 -20.08
N ALA A 169 3.68 1.23 -21.06
CA ALA A 169 3.10 -0.10 -21.16
C ALA A 169 3.50 -1.00 -19.98
N GLN A 170 4.76 -0.98 -19.55
CA GLN A 170 5.20 -1.72 -18.36
C GLN A 170 4.48 -1.25 -17.08
N GLN A 171 4.31 0.07 -16.92
CA GLN A 171 3.57 0.62 -15.80
C GLN A 171 2.07 0.26 -15.85
N ALA A 172 1.45 0.30 -17.03
CA ALA A 172 0.08 -0.14 -17.24
C ALA A 172 -0.11 -1.63 -16.91
N ALA A 173 0.81 -2.49 -17.36
CA ALA A 173 0.81 -3.91 -17.04
C ALA A 173 0.97 -4.16 -15.53
N ARG A 174 1.75 -3.34 -14.82
CA ARG A 174 1.86 -3.40 -13.35
C ARG A 174 0.52 -3.04 -12.70
N ILE A 175 -0.13 -1.96 -13.13
CA ILE A 175 -1.43 -1.53 -12.63
C ILE A 175 -2.47 -2.64 -12.85
N ALA A 176 -2.56 -3.19 -14.05
CA ALA A 176 -3.50 -4.25 -14.37
C ALA A 176 -3.31 -5.52 -13.51
N ARG A 177 -2.06 -5.89 -13.22
CA ARG A 177 -1.77 -7.02 -12.32
C ARG A 177 -2.19 -6.74 -10.87
N GLN A 178 -1.99 -5.53 -10.37
CA GLN A 178 -2.44 -5.13 -9.04
C GLN A 178 -3.95 -5.21 -8.93
N GLU A 179 -4.67 -4.66 -9.90
CA GLU A 179 -6.14 -4.68 -9.95
C GLU A 179 -6.70 -6.10 -10.06
N ARG A 180 -6.11 -6.97 -10.90
CA ARG A 180 -6.50 -8.38 -10.97
C ARG A 180 -6.36 -9.07 -9.60
N ARG A 181 -5.23 -8.89 -8.91
CA ARG A 181 -5.01 -9.46 -7.57
C ARG A 181 -6.03 -8.95 -6.54
N LEU A 182 -6.38 -7.67 -6.62
CA LEU A 182 -7.41 -7.11 -5.74
C LEU A 182 -8.79 -7.70 -6.05
N LYS A 183 -9.15 -7.87 -7.32
CA LYS A 183 -10.38 -8.53 -7.75
C LYS A 183 -10.45 -9.98 -7.28
N ASP A 184 -9.37 -10.74 -7.50
CA ASP A 184 -9.28 -12.13 -7.05
C ASP A 184 -9.43 -12.24 -5.53
N PHE A 185 -8.80 -11.30 -4.79
CA PHE A 185 -8.95 -11.22 -3.34
C PHE A 185 -10.38 -10.94 -2.90
N ILE A 186 -11.06 -9.96 -3.53
CA ILE A 186 -12.44 -9.61 -3.23
C ILE A 186 -13.38 -10.77 -3.55
N HIS A 187 -13.18 -11.42 -4.70
CA HIS A 187 -13.99 -12.57 -5.13
C HIS A 187 -13.92 -13.71 -4.12
N VAL A 188 -12.70 -14.08 -3.71
CA VAL A 188 -12.50 -15.11 -2.70
C VAL A 188 -13.10 -14.75 -1.35
N ILE A 189 -13.04 -13.45 -0.95
CA ILE A 189 -13.69 -13.00 0.28
C ILE A 189 -15.20 -13.13 0.16
N ALA A 190 -15.78 -12.73 -0.97
CA ALA A 190 -17.21 -12.82 -1.20
C ALA A 190 -17.74 -14.26 -1.16
N GLU A 191 -16.95 -15.24 -1.63
CA GLU A 191 -17.31 -16.65 -1.60
C GLU A 191 -17.26 -17.29 -0.20
N VAL A 192 -16.34 -16.83 0.66
CA VAL A 192 -16.02 -17.49 1.94
C VAL A 192 -16.51 -16.68 3.15
N ALA A 193 -16.92 -15.42 2.94
CA ALA A 193 -17.32 -14.53 4.02
C ALA A 193 -18.71 -14.89 4.56
N PRO A 194 -18.91 -14.84 5.88
CA PRO A 194 -20.26 -14.91 6.44
C PRO A 194 -21.12 -13.76 5.92
N VAL A 195 -22.43 -14.01 5.89
CA VAL A 195 -23.45 -13.01 5.48
C VAL A 195 -23.21 -11.67 6.17
N GLY A 196 -22.91 -10.62 5.40
CA GLY A 196 -22.63 -9.27 5.90
C GLY A 196 -21.28 -8.68 5.45
N TRP A 197 -20.38 -9.46 4.87
CA TRP A 197 -19.17 -8.94 4.26
C TRP A 197 -19.46 -8.41 2.85
N THR A 198 -19.23 -7.13 2.62
CA THR A 198 -19.27 -6.54 1.27
C THR A 198 -17.89 -5.97 0.95
N GLY A 199 -17.13 -6.68 0.14
CA GLY A 199 -15.97 -6.10 -0.52
C GLY A 199 -16.44 -5.14 -1.62
N ARG A 200 -15.99 -3.89 -1.60
CA ARG A 200 -16.15 -2.95 -2.71
C ARG A 200 -14.78 -2.44 -3.12
N GLU A 201 -14.52 -2.47 -4.43
CA GLU A 201 -13.46 -1.67 -5.02
C GLU A 201 -13.86 -0.20 -4.91
N ALA A 202 -13.01 0.61 -4.30
CA ALA A 202 -13.11 2.06 -4.39
C ALA A 202 -11.89 2.56 -5.15
N PHE A 203 -12.11 3.04 -6.35
CA PHE A 203 -11.11 3.78 -7.13
C PHE A 203 -11.37 5.27 -6.89
N TYR A 204 -10.41 5.97 -6.35
CA TYR A 204 -10.39 7.42 -6.22
C TYR A 204 -9.26 8.03 -7.03
#